data_c002f8cce66059ae62c05e618d7e963b
#
_entry.id   c002f8cce66059ae62c05e618d7e963b
#
_cell.length_a   1.000
_cell.length_b   1.000
_cell.length_c   1.000
_cell.angle_alpha   90.00
_cell.angle_beta   90.00
_cell.angle_gamma   90.00
#
_symmetry.space_group_name_H-M   'P 1'
#
loop_
_entity.id
_entity.type
_entity.pdbx_description
1 polymer ?
#
loop_
_entity_poly.entity_id
_entity_poly.type
_entity_poly.pdbx_seq_one_letter_code
_entity_poly.pdbx_strand_id
1 'polypeptide(L)'
;MTILNHDRRRRRRARSYPIHELQNSLEVASAIHNEGISGSINVVRLAGVLRTTPGSSAYVMRLTSARKYGLTEGNSRSENIVLTPRGHSAVAPSRPEEQRQALIDAALEPGLFHKFYGAYDGQKLPSDEMAKNLLQRDFGIGPTLTQECLEVIKSNGFFVGLLGEIGKDIYVSINGAHTNDRATELIPRKGTADQIDPRKTQTNSILIGHLGSSDIIRYIESFLSSFGISFQTFEFGLGFSFSEMPSITAAGCNSAVIVYAKQDNFSLEPKDNFIKSRESMIHLVGAVSALYGNRILLLRERGLDRLFQEDLIPTMEFSGNSMEELGLALLQSLHSMEIIEIHA
;
A
#
# COMPACT_ATOMS: atom_id res chain seq x y z
N MET A 1 -45.08 36.89 -28.53
CA MET A 1 -43.80 36.27 -28.91
C MET A 1 -43.12 35.85 -27.61
N THR A 2 -43.38 34.62 -27.14
CA THR A 2 -42.99 34.11 -25.83
C THR A 2 -41.72 33.27 -26.02
N ILE A 3 -40.61 33.76 -25.50
CA ILE A 3 -39.34 33.06 -25.56
C ILE A 3 -39.33 32.00 -24.44
N LEU A 4 -39.49 30.75 -24.80
CA LEU A 4 -39.32 29.60 -23.93
C LEU A 4 -37.83 29.41 -23.57
N ASN A 5 -37.51 29.85 -22.37
CA ASN A 5 -36.19 29.62 -21.76
C ASN A 5 -36.09 28.14 -21.36
N HIS A 6 -35.52 27.31 -22.20
CA HIS A 6 -35.19 25.92 -21.88
C HIS A 6 -33.92 25.88 -21.00
N ASP A 7 -34.15 26.03 -19.70
CA ASP A 7 -33.15 25.76 -18.67
C ASP A 7 -32.86 24.25 -18.63
N ARG A 8 -32.03 23.78 -19.55
CA ARG A 8 -31.43 22.44 -19.53
C ARG A 8 -30.46 22.39 -18.38
N ARG A 9 -30.94 22.17 -17.15
CA ARG A 9 -30.10 21.66 -16.06
C ARG A 9 -29.39 20.41 -16.57
N ARG A 10 -28.13 20.56 -16.95
CA ARG A 10 -27.22 19.45 -17.23
C ARG A 10 -27.22 18.56 -15.99
N ARG A 11 -28.04 17.51 -15.97
CA ARG A 11 -27.91 16.42 -15.00
C ARG A 11 -26.44 15.97 -15.10
N ARG A 12 -25.65 16.25 -14.07
CA ARG A 12 -24.32 15.68 -13.94
C ARG A 12 -24.50 14.16 -14.06
N ARG A 13 -24.09 13.59 -15.19
CA ARG A 13 -24.12 12.14 -15.37
C ARG A 13 -23.32 11.54 -14.21
N ALA A 14 -23.96 10.64 -13.46
CA ALA A 14 -23.27 9.91 -12.42
C ALA A 14 -22.05 9.24 -13.05
N ARG A 15 -20.88 9.36 -12.41
CA ARG A 15 -19.65 8.70 -12.89
C ARG A 15 -19.90 7.20 -13.04
N SER A 16 -19.44 6.61 -14.14
CA SER A 16 -19.58 5.18 -14.41
C SER A 16 -18.62 4.31 -13.58
N TYR A 17 -17.62 4.92 -12.97
CA TYR A 17 -16.57 4.27 -12.17
C TYR A 17 -16.59 4.74 -10.70
N PRO A 18 -16.00 3.98 -9.74
CA PRO A 18 -15.81 4.45 -8.37
C PRO A 18 -14.80 5.60 -8.32
N ILE A 19 -15.08 6.62 -7.48
CA ILE A 19 -14.19 7.77 -7.29
C ILE A 19 -13.03 7.41 -6.38
N HIS A 20 -13.32 6.65 -5.33
CA HIS A 20 -12.30 6.19 -4.38
C HIS A 20 -11.73 4.87 -4.84
N GLU A 21 -10.48 4.67 -4.55
CA GLU A 21 -9.75 3.43 -4.74
C GLU A 21 -10.38 2.28 -3.94
N LEU A 22 -10.11 1.06 -4.35
CA LEU A 22 -10.61 -0.13 -3.68
C LEU A 22 -10.17 -0.19 -2.22
N GLN A 23 -8.89 0.11 -1.94
CA GLN A 23 -8.34 0.14 -0.59
C GLN A 23 -9.14 1.07 0.35
N ASN A 24 -9.43 2.30 -0.10
CA ASN A 24 -10.25 3.24 0.67
C ASN A 24 -11.70 2.76 0.83
N SER A 25 -12.20 1.96 -0.12
CA SER A 25 -13.55 1.40 -0.08
C SER A 25 -13.66 0.20 0.88
N LEU A 26 -12.54 -0.51 1.12
CA LEU A 26 -12.46 -1.57 2.13
C LEU A 26 -12.60 -1.02 3.56
N GLU A 27 -12.25 0.24 3.82
CA GLU A 27 -12.51 0.86 5.13
C GLU A 27 -14.01 0.88 5.46
N VAL A 28 -14.86 1.10 4.45
CA VAL A 28 -16.33 1.06 4.63
C VAL A 28 -16.78 -0.34 4.97
N ALA A 29 -16.29 -1.35 4.25
CA ALA A 29 -16.61 -2.74 4.50
C ALA A 29 -16.12 -3.20 5.88
N SER A 30 -14.90 -2.85 6.26
CA SER A 30 -14.32 -3.15 7.58
C SER A 30 -15.10 -2.49 8.71
N ALA A 31 -15.54 -1.24 8.53
CA ALA A 31 -16.37 -0.55 9.51
C ALA A 31 -17.71 -1.26 9.73
N ILE A 32 -18.34 -1.77 8.66
CA ILE A 32 -19.59 -2.53 8.75
C ILE A 32 -19.35 -3.88 9.44
N HIS A 33 -18.26 -4.57 9.12
CA HIS A 33 -17.92 -5.84 9.77
C HIS A 33 -17.68 -5.69 11.26
N ASN A 34 -16.89 -4.68 11.65
CA ASN A 34 -16.45 -4.50 13.03
C ASN A 34 -17.54 -3.93 13.96
N GLU A 35 -18.39 -3.06 13.45
CA GLU A 35 -19.35 -2.29 14.24
C GLU A 35 -20.81 -2.63 13.94
N GLY A 36 -21.05 -3.43 12.90
CA GLY A 36 -22.37 -3.90 12.51
C GLY A 36 -22.79 -5.16 13.24
N ILE A 37 -24.06 -5.49 13.15
CA ILE A 37 -24.64 -6.74 13.64
C ILE A 37 -24.88 -7.64 12.42
N SER A 38 -24.27 -8.81 12.39
CA SER A 38 -24.42 -9.77 11.27
C SER A 38 -24.14 -9.13 9.90
N GLY A 39 -23.09 -8.28 9.79
CA GLY A 39 -22.73 -7.63 8.54
C GLY A 39 -23.65 -6.48 8.09
N SER A 40 -24.46 -5.93 8.99
CA SER A 40 -25.37 -4.81 8.73
C SER A 40 -25.21 -3.70 9.76
N ILE A 41 -25.23 -2.46 9.33
CA ILE A 41 -25.11 -1.29 10.20
C ILE A 41 -26.08 -0.17 9.76
N ASN A 42 -26.64 0.55 10.72
CA ASN A 42 -27.43 1.74 10.41
C ASN A 42 -26.60 2.82 9.74
N VAL A 43 -27.14 3.45 8.69
CA VAL A 43 -26.44 4.42 7.84
C VAL A 43 -25.89 5.63 8.63
N VAL A 44 -26.59 6.08 9.67
CA VAL A 44 -26.16 7.21 10.51
C VAL A 44 -25.01 6.78 11.44
N ARG A 45 -25.11 5.58 12.03
CA ARG A 45 -24.05 5.01 12.86
C ARG A 45 -22.78 4.81 12.06
N LEU A 46 -22.89 4.28 10.83
CA LEU A 46 -21.74 4.09 9.93
C LEU A 46 -21.06 5.42 9.61
N ALA A 47 -21.80 6.50 9.39
CA ALA A 47 -21.23 7.82 9.17
C ALA A 47 -20.40 8.28 10.37
N GLY A 48 -20.88 8.04 11.59
CA GLY A 48 -20.14 8.33 12.83
C GLY A 48 -18.83 7.52 12.93
N VAL A 49 -18.88 6.22 12.64
CA VAL A 49 -17.69 5.33 12.63
C VAL A 49 -16.65 5.82 11.61
N LEU A 50 -17.10 6.21 10.42
CA LEU A 50 -16.25 6.75 9.35
C LEU A 50 -15.84 8.21 9.56
N ARG A 51 -16.18 8.81 10.71
CA ARG A 51 -15.89 10.21 11.07
C ARG A 51 -16.37 11.20 10.01
N THR A 52 -17.59 10.96 9.49
CA THR A 52 -18.24 11.80 8.48
C THR A 52 -19.63 12.21 8.93
N THR A 53 -20.22 13.18 8.24
CA THR A 53 -21.62 13.59 8.50
C THR A 53 -22.55 12.80 7.58
N PRO A 54 -23.64 12.20 8.10
CA PRO A 54 -24.65 11.56 7.27
C PRO A 54 -25.19 12.50 6.18
N GLY A 55 -25.24 12.01 4.93
CA GLY A 55 -25.68 12.82 3.79
C GLY A 55 -24.65 13.79 3.21
N SER A 56 -23.46 13.93 3.81
CA SER A 56 -22.39 14.71 3.20
C SER A 56 -21.95 14.10 1.87
N SER A 57 -21.48 14.96 0.94
CA SER A 57 -20.97 14.47 -0.36
C SER A 57 -19.85 13.46 -0.21
N ALA A 58 -18.93 13.66 0.77
CA ALA A 58 -17.85 12.74 1.06
C ALA A 58 -18.37 11.37 1.49
N TYR A 59 -19.32 11.31 2.42
CA TYR A 59 -19.94 10.07 2.86
C TYR A 59 -20.65 9.34 1.71
N VAL A 60 -21.47 10.08 0.94
CA VAL A 60 -22.20 9.52 -0.22
C VAL A 60 -21.24 8.94 -1.25
N MET A 61 -20.09 9.60 -1.50
CA MET A 61 -19.08 9.12 -2.44
C MET A 61 -18.37 7.86 -1.95
N ARG A 62 -18.04 7.78 -0.64
CA ARG A 62 -17.44 6.57 -0.03
C ARG A 62 -18.39 5.37 -0.16
N LEU A 63 -19.67 5.52 0.22
CA LEU A 63 -20.68 4.45 0.07
C LEU A 63 -20.89 4.05 -1.39
N THR A 64 -20.93 5.04 -2.30
CA THR A 64 -21.10 4.77 -3.73
C THR A 64 -19.93 3.99 -4.30
N SER A 65 -18.69 4.30 -3.88
CA SER A 65 -17.50 3.57 -4.33
C SER A 65 -17.48 2.14 -3.79
N ALA A 66 -17.74 1.93 -2.50
CA ALA A 66 -17.82 0.59 -1.90
C ALA A 66 -18.88 -0.28 -2.59
N ARG A 67 -20.05 0.30 -2.90
CA ARG A 67 -21.10 -0.40 -3.64
C ARG A 67 -20.69 -0.72 -5.08
N LYS A 68 -19.98 0.15 -5.77
CA LYS A 68 -19.50 -0.09 -7.15
C LYS A 68 -18.45 -1.18 -7.24
N TYR A 69 -17.70 -1.42 -6.18
CA TYR A 69 -16.80 -2.57 -6.05
C TYR A 69 -17.54 -3.85 -5.62
N GLY A 70 -18.86 -3.77 -5.41
CA GLY A 70 -19.64 -4.91 -4.96
C GLY A 70 -19.34 -5.35 -3.53
N LEU A 71 -18.78 -4.46 -2.69
CA LEU A 71 -18.47 -4.76 -1.29
C LEU A 71 -19.67 -4.59 -0.37
N THR A 72 -20.58 -3.67 -0.71
CA THR A 72 -21.72 -3.30 0.13
C THR A 72 -23.00 -3.13 -0.69
N GLU A 73 -24.13 -3.33 -0.04
CA GLU A 73 -25.45 -2.98 -0.55
C GLU A 73 -26.08 -1.86 0.28
N GLY A 74 -26.98 -1.09 -0.36
CA GLY A 74 -27.58 0.08 0.22
C GLY A 74 -26.93 1.38 -0.29
N ASN A 75 -27.47 2.50 0.15
CA ASN A 75 -27.02 3.84 -0.19
C ASN A 75 -27.32 4.81 0.97
N SER A 76 -26.92 6.08 0.84
CA SER A 76 -27.11 7.10 1.89
C SER A 76 -28.56 7.39 2.29
N ARG A 77 -29.55 6.84 1.58
CA ARG A 77 -30.99 6.95 1.88
C ARG A 77 -31.57 5.64 2.43
N SER A 78 -30.78 4.57 2.44
CA SER A 78 -31.18 3.30 3.03
C SER A 78 -31.16 3.42 4.55
N GLU A 79 -31.95 2.64 5.24
CA GLU A 79 -31.91 2.55 6.70
C GLU A 79 -30.61 1.92 7.17
N ASN A 80 -30.23 0.83 6.52
CA ASN A 80 -29.00 0.09 6.81
C ASN A 80 -28.14 -0.07 5.56
N ILE A 81 -26.84 -0.22 5.78
CA ILE A 81 -25.86 -0.65 4.79
C ILE A 81 -25.42 -2.05 5.18
N VAL A 82 -25.36 -2.95 4.21
CA VAL A 82 -25.10 -4.37 4.42
C VAL A 82 -23.86 -4.80 3.64
N LEU A 83 -23.04 -5.68 4.20
CA LEU A 83 -21.96 -6.34 3.47
C LEU A 83 -22.52 -7.34 2.47
N THR A 84 -21.96 -7.36 1.28
CA THR A 84 -22.18 -8.47 0.33
C THR A 84 -21.34 -9.68 0.75
N PRO A 85 -21.59 -10.88 0.19
CA PRO A 85 -20.68 -12.01 0.36
C PRO A 85 -19.23 -11.67 -0.01
N ARG A 86 -19.03 -10.96 -1.14
CA ARG A 86 -17.71 -10.45 -1.55
C ARG A 86 -17.12 -9.49 -0.52
N GLY A 87 -17.91 -8.55 -0.02
CA GLY A 87 -17.47 -7.65 1.03
C GLY A 87 -17.05 -8.39 2.29
N HIS A 88 -17.79 -9.44 2.67
CA HIS A 88 -17.42 -10.29 3.81
C HIS A 88 -16.12 -11.03 3.54
N SER A 89 -15.97 -11.72 2.39
CA SER A 89 -14.73 -12.43 2.03
C SER A 89 -13.54 -11.50 1.91
N ALA A 90 -13.74 -10.24 1.51
CA ALA A 90 -12.68 -9.26 1.42
C ALA A 90 -12.15 -8.80 2.80
N VAL A 91 -13.03 -8.67 3.84
CA VAL A 91 -12.63 -8.11 5.15
C VAL A 91 -12.54 -9.14 6.27
N ALA A 92 -13.21 -10.29 6.14
CA ALA A 92 -13.23 -11.37 7.11
C ALA A 92 -13.15 -12.75 6.42
N PRO A 93 -12.11 -13.02 5.64
CA PRO A 93 -11.96 -14.25 4.90
C PRO A 93 -11.69 -15.44 5.83
N SER A 94 -12.11 -16.63 5.41
CA SER A 94 -11.76 -17.89 6.09
C SER A 94 -10.34 -18.36 5.71
N ARG A 95 -9.85 -17.96 4.52
CA ARG A 95 -8.52 -18.28 3.97
C ARG A 95 -7.94 -17.11 3.19
N PRO A 96 -6.61 -16.98 3.11
CA PRO A 96 -5.95 -15.91 2.33
C PRO A 96 -6.36 -15.88 0.86
N GLU A 97 -6.54 -17.05 0.24
CA GLU A 97 -6.92 -17.16 -1.17
C GLU A 97 -8.33 -16.62 -1.42
N GLU A 98 -9.25 -16.84 -0.47
CA GLU A 98 -10.61 -16.28 -0.53
C GLU A 98 -10.57 -14.75 -0.54
N GLN A 99 -9.75 -14.18 0.33
CA GLN A 99 -9.57 -12.72 0.38
C GLN A 99 -9.01 -12.18 -0.92
N ARG A 100 -7.93 -12.81 -1.42
CA ARG A 100 -7.29 -12.40 -2.66
C ARG A 100 -8.27 -12.43 -3.83
N GLN A 101 -9.02 -13.51 -3.98
CA GLN A 101 -10.00 -13.62 -5.05
C GLN A 101 -11.11 -12.56 -4.91
N ALA A 102 -11.63 -12.35 -3.70
CA ALA A 102 -12.64 -11.31 -3.44
C ALA A 102 -12.14 -9.90 -3.79
N LEU A 103 -10.87 -9.59 -3.54
CA LEU A 103 -10.27 -8.30 -3.87
C LEU A 103 -10.07 -8.13 -5.39
N ILE A 104 -9.61 -9.17 -6.09
CA ILE A 104 -9.51 -9.17 -7.56
C ILE A 104 -10.89 -8.98 -8.19
N ASP A 105 -11.88 -9.75 -7.73
CA ASP A 105 -13.25 -9.64 -8.22
C ASP A 105 -13.85 -8.25 -7.95
N ALA A 106 -13.53 -7.64 -6.80
CA ALA A 106 -13.95 -6.28 -6.50
C ALA A 106 -13.29 -5.25 -7.43
N ALA A 107 -11.99 -5.37 -7.72
CA ALA A 107 -11.29 -4.48 -8.63
C ALA A 107 -11.83 -4.56 -10.07
N LEU A 108 -12.30 -5.74 -10.48
CA LEU A 108 -12.88 -6.00 -11.80
C LEU A 108 -14.40 -5.73 -11.86
N GLU A 109 -15.10 -5.58 -10.73
CA GLU A 109 -16.56 -5.37 -10.69
C GLU A 109 -17.02 -4.14 -11.49
N PRO A 110 -16.35 -2.96 -11.40
CA PRO A 110 -16.74 -1.85 -12.24
C PRO A 110 -16.53 -2.18 -13.73
N GLY A 111 -17.61 -2.25 -14.50
CA GLY A 111 -17.56 -2.71 -15.90
C GLY A 111 -16.60 -1.93 -16.80
N LEU A 112 -16.28 -0.65 -16.44
CA LEU A 112 -15.23 0.13 -17.11
C LEU A 112 -13.84 -0.47 -16.82
N PHE A 113 -13.56 -0.79 -15.55
CA PHE A 113 -12.26 -1.32 -15.14
C PHE A 113 -12.03 -2.72 -15.70
N HIS A 114 -13.07 -3.58 -15.66
CA HIS A 114 -13.01 -4.89 -16.29
C HIS A 114 -12.61 -4.82 -17.77
N LYS A 115 -13.29 -3.94 -18.52
CA LYS A 115 -12.99 -3.76 -19.95
C LYS A 115 -11.59 -3.17 -20.17
N PHE A 116 -11.16 -2.23 -19.31
CA PHE A 116 -9.84 -1.62 -19.41
C PHE A 116 -8.73 -2.64 -19.18
N TYR A 117 -8.78 -3.39 -18.08
CA TYR A 117 -7.78 -4.44 -17.82
C TYR A 117 -7.85 -5.55 -18.89
N GLY A 118 -9.06 -5.96 -19.30
CA GLY A 118 -9.23 -6.97 -20.33
C GLY A 118 -8.66 -6.59 -21.70
N ALA A 119 -8.67 -5.30 -22.05
CA ALA A 119 -8.08 -4.82 -23.29
C ALA A 119 -6.54 -4.94 -23.33
N TYR A 120 -5.90 -5.04 -22.19
CA TYR A 120 -4.44 -5.12 -22.04
C TYR A 120 -3.97 -6.39 -21.34
N ASP A 121 -4.84 -7.38 -21.14
CA ASP A 121 -4.45 -8.64 -20.48
C ASP A 121 -3.28 -9.32 -21.21
N GLY A 122 -2.22 -9.67 -20.49
CA GLY A 122 -0.98 -10.20 -21.01
C GLY A 122 -0.10 -9.18 -21.75
N GLN A 123 -0.45 -7.89 -21.76
CA GLN A 123 0.25 -6.86 -22.53
C GLN A 123 0.77 -5.74 -21.62
N LYS A 124 1.68 -4.95 -22.18
CA LYS A 124 2.17 -3.71 -21.57
C LYS A 124 1.06 -2.66 -21.52
N LEU A 125 0.89 -2.02 -20.38
CA LEU A 125 0.00 -0.88 -20.25
C LEU A 125 0.53 0.29 -21.12
N PRO A 126 -0.33 0.98 -21.90
CA PRO A 126 0.10 2.11 -22.70
C PRO A 126 0.55 3.30 -21.82
N SER A 127 1.21 4.26 -22.45
CA SER A 127 1.54 5.52 -21.76
C SER A 127 0.28 6.20 -21.22
N ASP A 128 0.42 7.00 -20.18
CA ASP A 128 -0.70 7.69 -19.53
C ASP A 128 -1.53 8.53 -20.50
N GLU A 129 -0.89 9.15 -21.47
CA GLU A 129 -1.60 9.93 -22.50
C GLU A 129 -2.44 9.03 -23.40
N MET A 130 -1.91 7.91 -23.84
CA MET A 130 -2.66 6.93 -24.65
C MET A 130 -3.81 6.32 -23.84
N ALA A 131 -3.58 5.97 -22.58
CA ALA A 131 -4.60 5.44 -21.69
C ALA A 131 -5.73 6.45 -21.45
N LYS A 132 -5.41 7.73 -21.23
CA LYS A 132 -6.41 8.81 -21.09
C LYS A 132 -7.23 9.02 -22.36
N ASN A 133 -6.57 8.98 -23.52
CA ASN A 133 -7.26 9.06 -24.81
C ASN A 133 -8.23 7.90 -25.02
N LEU A 134 -7.83 6.68 -24.64
CA LEU A 134 -8.70 5.50 -24.66
C LEU A 134 -9.91 5.68 -23.73
N LEU A 135 -9.68 6.11 -22.50
CA LEU A 135 -10.75 6.38 -21.51
C LEU A 135 -11.76 7.40 -22.04
N GLN A 136 -11.28 8.43 -22.74
CA GLN A 136 -12.16 9.44 -23.32
C GLN A 136 -12.94 8.90 -24.51
N ARG A 137 -12.27 8.27 -25.48
CA ARG A 137 -12.83 7.90 -26.79
C ARG A 137 -13.71 6.66 -26.68
N ASP A 138 -13.21 5.62 -26.01
CA ASP A 138 -13.83 4.30 -26.06
C ASP A 138 -14.72 4.04 -24.83
N PHE A 139 -14.42 4.69 -23.70
CA PHE A 139 -15.21 4.55 -22.46
C PHE A 139 -16.06 5.80 -22.14
N GLY A 140 -15.98 6.86 -22.93
CA GLY A 140 -16.82 8.07 -22.80
C GLY A 140 -16.57 8.86 -21.51
N ILE A 141 -15.37 8.76 -20.94
CA ILE A 141 -14.97 9.55 -19.76
C ILE A 141 -14.69 11.00 -20.19
N GLY A 142 -15.25 11.95 -19.45
CA GLY A 142 -15.00 13.37 -19.76
C GLY A 142 -13.53 13.72 -19.64
N PRO A 143 -13.00 14.63 -20.50
CA PRO A 143 -11.54 14.94 -20.55
C PRO A 143 -10.94 15.32 -19.20
N THR A 144 -11.69 16.04 -18.36
CA THR A 144 -11.27 16.48 -17.02
C THR A 144 -11.26 15.35 -15.97
N LEU A 145 -11.79 14.20 -16.28
CA LEU A 145 -11.93 13.05 -15.37
C LEU A 145 -11.04 11.87 -15.75
N THR A 146 -10.38 11.92 -16.91
CA THR A 146 -9.55 10.81 -17.40
C THR A 146 -8.34 10.56 -16.52
N GLN A 147 -7.73 11.61 -15.99
CA GLN A 147 -6.59 11.50 -15.08
C GLN A 147 -7.01 10.80 -13.78
N GLU A 148 -8.03 11.32 -13.11
CA GLU A 148 -8.57 10.71 -11.88
C GLU A 148 -8.96 9.23 -12.11
N CYS A 149 -9.64 8.93 -13.21
CA CYS A 149 -10.05 7.58 -13.53
C CYS A 149 -8.85 6.63 -13.74
N LEU A 150 -7.82 7.10 -14.44
CA LEU A 150 -6.60 6.31 -14.68
C LEU A 150 -5.83 6.05 -13.39
N GLU A 151 -5.74 7.04 -12.51
CA GLU A 151 -5.11 6.89 -11.19
C GLU A 151 -5.82 5.81 -10.36
N VAL A 152 -7.15 5.83 -10.28
CA VAL A 152 -7.92 4.80 -9.58
C VAL A 152 -7.72 3.42 -10.21
N ILE A 153 -7.68 3.31 -11.54
CA ILE A 153 -7.39 2.05 -12.24
C ILE A 153 -6.00 1.54 -11.85
N LYS A 154 -4.97 2.38 -11.95
CA LYS A 154 -3.60 1.98 -11.63
C LYS A 154 -3.45 1.58 -10.16
N SER A 155 -3.94 2.39 -9.24
CA SER A 155 -3.89 2.10 -7.81
C SER A 155 -4.55 0.76 -7.49
N ASN A 156 -5.76 0.53 -8.00
CA ASN A 156 -6.45 -0.75 -7.80
C ASN A 156 -5.67 -1.92 -8.41
N GLY A 157 -5.17 -1.75 -9.63
CA GLY A 157 -4.44 -2.81 -10.34
C GLY A 157 -3.18 -3.24 -9.60
N PHE A 158 -2.41 -2.31 -9.10
CA PHE A 158 -1.24 -2.62 -8.27
C PHE A 158 -1.65 -3.22 -6.92
N PHE A 159 -2.70 -2.69 -6.30
CA PHE A 159 -3.17 -3.18 -5.01
C PHE A 159 -3.55 -4.65 -5.03
N VAL A 160 -4.28 -5.10 -6.06
CA VAL A 160 -4.73 -6.51 -6.15
C VAL A 160 -3.82 -7.40 -7.00
N GLY A 161 -2.71 -6.85 -7.54
CA GLY A 161 -1.77 -7.61 -8.37
C GLY A 161 -2.20 -7.83 -9.82
N LEU A 162 -3.20 -7.11 -10.33
CA LEU A 162 -3.54 -7.09 -11.75
C LEU A 162 -2.52 -6.33 -12.59
N LEU A 163 -1.77 -5.41 -11.97
CA LEU A 163 -0.66 -4.69 -12.57
C LEU A 163 0.64 -5.10 -11.89
N GLY A 164 1.67 -5.35 -12.69
CA GLY A 164 3.03 -5.64 -12.24
C GLY A 164 4.03 -4.85 -13.05
N GLU A 165 5.16 -4.48 -12.43
CA GLU A 165 6.26 -3.80 -13.09
C GLU A 165 7.31 -4.81 -13.55
N ILE A 166 7.75 -4.70 -14.79
CA ILE A 166 8.88 -5.44 -15.36
C ILE A 166 9.83 -4.41 -15.97
N GLY A 167 10.92 -4.13 -15.28
CA GLY A 167 11.82 -3.02 -15.62
C GLY A 167 11.15 -1.66 -15.44
N LYS A 168 11.00 -0.92 -16.54
CA LYS A 168 10.31 0.40 -16.54
C LYS A 168 8.87 0.32 -17.06
N ASP A 169 8.40 -0.85 -17.35
CA ASP A 169 7.12 -1.07 -18.03
C ASP A 169 6.11 -1.74 -17.11
N ILE A 170 4.86 -1.32 -17.17
CA ILE A 170 3.75 -1.89 -16.43
C ILE A 170 3.02 -2.88 -17.32
N TYR A 171 2.76 -4.07 -16.81
CA TYR A 171 2.03 -5.13 -17.51
C TYR A 171 0.74 -5.47 -16.78
N VAL A 172 -0.26 -5.86 -17.55
CA VAL A 172 -1.56 -6.32 -17.04
C VAL A 172 -1.60 -7.84 -17.05
N SER A 173 -2.08 -8.46 -15.97
CA SER A 173 -2.31 -9.90 -15.92
C SER A 173 -3.55 -10.19 -15.07
N ILE A 174 -4.63 -10.63 -15.71
CA ILE A 174 -5.88 -10.98 -15.04
C ILE A 174 -5.83 -12.43 -14.52
N ASN A 175 -5.36 -13.36 -15.34
CA ASN A 175 -5.37 -14.80 -15.00
C ASN A 175 -4.10 -15.29 -14.27
N GLY A 176 -3.04 -14.51 -14.32
CA GLY A 176 -1.78 -14.75 -13.61
C GLY A 176 -1.46 -13.59 -12.70
N ALA A 177 -2.48 -13.10 -11.97
CA ALA A 177 -2.28 -11.96 -11.06
C ALA A 177 -0.95 -12.15 -10.34
N HIS A 178 -0.01 -11.25 -10.63
CA HIS A 178 1.30 -11.26 -10.01
C HIS A 178 1.08 -11.46 -8.52
N THR A 179 1.77 -12.42 -7.90
CA THR A 179 1.65 -12.72 -6.47
C THR A 179 2.06 -11.48 -5.68
N ASN A 180 1.18 -10.51 -5.65
CA ASN A 180 1.27 -9.37 -4.78
C ASN A 180 0.58 -9.77 -3.48
N ASP A 181 1.34 -10.29 -2.52
CA ASP A 181 0.85 -10.58 -1.18
C ASP A 181 0.27 -9.35 -0.45
N ARG A 182 0.43 -8.16 -1.05
CA ARG A 182 -0.06 -6.88 -0.53
C ARG A 182 -1.58 -6.79 -0.31
N ALA A 183 -2.37 -7.47 -1.14
CA ALA A 183 -3.83 -7.37 -1.05
C ALA A 183 -4.42 -8.16 0.13
N THR A 184 -3.74 -9.23 0.55
CA THR A 184 -4.26 -10.16 1.56
C THR A 184 -4.04 -9.67 3.00
N GLU A 185 -3.10 -8.75 3.21
CA GLU A 185 -2.63 -8.36 4.56
C GLU A 185 -3.15 -7.02 5.09
N LEU A 186 -3.87 -6.24 4.29
CA LEU A 186 -4.23 -4.84 4.60
C LEU A 186 -5.52 -4.64 5.41
N ILE A 187 -6.20 -5.71 5.84
CA ILE A 187 -7.43 -5.58 6.62
C ILE A 187 -7.16 -5.96 8.08
N PRO A 188 -7.32 -5.02 9.04
CA PRO A 188 -7.15 -5.34 10.45
C PRO A 188 -8.17 -6.40 10.88
N ARG A 189 -7.70 -7.62 11.15
CA ARG A 189 -8.52 -8.65 11.78
C ARG A 189 -8.70 -8.26 13.25
N LYS A 190 -9.89 -7.84 13.64
CA LYS A 190 -10.29 -7.82 15.05
C LYS A 190 -10.60 -9.27 15.44
N GLY A 191 -9.56 -10.04 15.70
CA GLY A 191 -9.67 -11.33 16.41
C GLY A 191 -9.99 -11.03 17.87
N THR A 192 -10.92 -11.79 18.43
CA THR A 192 -11.11 -11.95 19.88
C THR A 192 -9.74 -12.01 20.55
N ALA A 193 -9.59 -11.22 21.62
CA ALA A 193 -8.40 -11.20 22.45
C ALA A 193 -8.23 -12.53 23.22
N ASP A 194 -7.96 -13.59 22.50
CA ASP A 194 -7.18 -14.69 23.03
C ASP A 194 -5.73 -14.30 22.76
N GLN A 195 -5.00 -14.16 23.83
CA GLN A 195 -3.57 -13.87 23.87
C GLN A 195 -2.83 -14.86 22.97
N ILE A 196 -2.72 -14.54 21.67
CA ILE A 196 -1.74 -15.17 20.81
C ILE A 196 -0.42 -14.52 21.24
N ASP A 197 0.36 -15.31 21.98
CA ASP A 197 1.75 -14.97 22.27
C ASP A 197 2.43 -14.66 20.95
N PRO A 198 2.85 -13.39 20.69
CA PRO A 198 3.41 -12.98 19.42
C PRO A 198 4.71 -13.68 19.04
N ARG A 199 5.19 -14.59 19.91
CA ARG A 199 6.44 -15.35 19.73
C ARG A 199 6.27 -16.67 18.97
N LYS A 200 5.04 -17.11 18.61
CA LYS A 200 4.83 -18.46 18.04
C LYS A 200 4.60 -18.55 16.51
N THR A 201 4.57 -17.41 15.77
CA THR A 201 4.45 -17.42 14.30
C THR A 201 5.39 -16.41 13.64
N GLN A 202 6.51 -16.08 14.26
CA GLN A 202 7.50 -15.17 13.67
C GLN A 202 8.40 -15.99 12.75
N THR A 203 8.27 -15.80 11.45
CA THR A 203 9.39 -16.01 10.54
C THR A 203 10.50 -15.03 10.97
N ASN A 204 11.70 -15.52 11.26
CA ASN A 204 12.86 -14.69 11.55
C ASN A 204 13.29 -13.96 10.27
N SER A 205 12.49 -13.01 9.82
CA SER A 205 12.73 -12.22 8.62
C SER A 205 13.05 -10.78 8.97
N ILE A 206 14.02 -10.20 8.28
CA ILE A 206 14.53 -8.84 8.51
C ILE A 206 13.99 -7.91 7.43
N LEU A 207 13.41 -6.77 7.80
CA LEU A 207 13.09 -5.71 6.87
C LEU A 207 14.36 -4.91 6.56
N ILE A 208 14.76 -4.82 5.29
CA ILE A 208 15.81 -3.90 4.82
C ILE A 208 15.13 -2.68 4.22
N GLY A 209 15.18 -1.55 4.94
CA GLY A 209 14.60 -0.29 4.49
C GLY A 209 15.67 0.67 3.96
N HIS A 210 15.47 1.24 2.76
CA HIS A 210 16.44 2.17 2.18
C HIS A 210 15.79 3.21 1.28
N LEU A 211 16.50 4.34 1.06
CA LEU A 211 16.17 5.34 0.05
C LEU A 211 17.09 5.14 -1.16
N GLY A 212 16.49 4.85 -2.32
CA GLY A 212 17.21 4.67 -3.57
C GLY A 212 18.11 3.43 -3.63
N SER A 213 18.55 3.11 -4.83
CA SER A 213 19.44 1.96 -5.09
C SER A 213 20.89 2.34 -4.82
N SER A 214 21.62 1.50 -4.09
CA SER A 214 23.05 1.61 -3.87
C SER A 214 23.71 0.23 -3.86
N ASP A 215 25.01 0.18 -4.14
CA ASP A 215 25.79 -1.06 -4.10
C ASP A 215 25.76 -1.73 -2.73
N ILE A 216 25.61 -0.94 -1.67
CA ILE A 216 25.52 -1.43 -0.30
C ILE A 216 24.28 -2.30 -0.08
N ILE A 217 23.14 -1.98 -0.68
CA ILE A 217 21.91 -2.77 -0.56
C ILE A 217 22.14 -4.15 -1.17
N ARG A 218 22.66 -4.21 -2.39
CA ARG A 218 22.98 -5.47 -3.06
C ARG A 218 23.97 -6.31 -2.28
N TYR A 219 24.96 -5.66 -1.65
CA TYR A 219 25.90 -6.35 -0.78
C TYR A 219 25.20 -6.96 0.44
N ILE A 220 24.37 -6.20 1.17
CA ILE A 220 23.63 -6.67 2.34
C ILE A 220 22.70 -7.83 1.96
N GLU A 221 21.96 -7.73 0.87
CA GLU A 221 21.08 -8.79 0.36
C GLU A 221 21.85 -10.08 0.05
N SER A 222 22.94 -9.96 -0.70
CA SER A 222 23.82 -11.10 -1.03
C SER A 222 24.43 -11.72 0.22
N PHE A 223 24.86 -10.88 1.16
CA PHE A 223 25.47 -11.30 2.41
C PHE A 223 24.47 -12.07 3.30
N LEU A 224 23.29 -11.52 3.56
CA LEU A 224 22.25 -12.18 4.35
C LEU A 224 21.78 -13.49 3.70
N SER A 225 21.64 -13.50 2.36
CA SER A 225 21.32 -14.71 1.59
C SER A 225 22.35 -15.80 1.77
N SER A 226 23.64 -15.47 1.83
CA SER A 226 24.75 -16.44 1.99
C SER A 226 24.70 -17.16 3.35
N PHE A 227 24.08 -16.53 4.36
CA PHE A 227 23.85 -17.11 5.70
C PHE A 227 22.46 -17.70 5.87
N GLY A 228 21.63 -17.76 4.80
CA GLY A 228 20.27 -18.27 4.87
C GLY A 228 19.33 -17.43 5.72
N ILE A 229 19.66 -16.17 5.98
CA ILE A 229 18.84 -15.25 6.75
C ILE A 229 17.75 -14.68 5.84
N SER A 230 16.49 -14.89 6.21
CA SER A 230 15.33 -14.37 5.47
C SER A 230 15.23 -12.85 5.63
N PHE A 231 14.98 -12.14 4.54
CA PHE A 231 14.78 -10.69 4.57
C PHE A 231 13.78 -10.25 3.50
N GLN A 232 13.30 -9.03 3.65
CA GLN A 232 12.48 -8.32 2.67
C GLN A 232 13.07 -6.93 2.49
N THR A 233 13.30 -6.52 1.24
CA THR A 233 13.83 -5.20 0.92
C THR A 233 12.70 -4.26 0.55
N PHE A 234 12.72 -3.06 1.12
CA PHE A 234 11.74 -2.02 0.85
C PHE A 234 12.45 -0.70 0.50
N GLU A 235 12.25 -0.26 -0.74
CA GLU A 235 12.72 1.04 -1.22
C GLU A 235 11.68 2.13 -0.91
N PHE A 236 12.10 3.16 -0.20
CA PHE A 236 11.26 4.31 0.15
C PHE A 236 11.46 5.44 -0.86
N GLY A 237 10.36 6.05 -1.29
CA GLY A 237 10.41 7.26 -2.13
C GLY A 237 10.68 8.53 -1.31
N LEU A 238 11.12 9.58 -1.99
CA LEU A 238 11.14 10.92 -1.43
C LEU A 238 9.70 11.35 -1.08
N GLY A 239 9.47 11.71 0.17
CA GLY A 239 8.14 12.06 0.67
C GLY A 239 7.37 10.88 1.26
N PHE A 240 8.09 9.87 1.79
CA PHE A 240 7.49 8.79 2.57
C PHE A 240 6.39 9.30 3.49
N SER A 241 5.22 8.71 3.40
CA SER A 241 4.07 9.04 4.22
C SER A 241 3.61 7.86 5.07
N PHE A 242 2.90 8.15 6.17
CA PHE A 242 2.29 7.11 7.00
C PHE A 242 1.30 6.20 6.26
N SER A 243 0.86 6.58 5.06
CA SER A 243 0.03 5.72 4.19
C SER A 243 0.79 4.50 3.65
N GLU A 244 2.12 4.51 3.67
CA GLU A 244 2.99 3.39 3.26
C GLU A 244 3.27 2.41 4.41
N MET A 245 2.89 2.75 5.64
CA MET A 245 3.03 1.89 6.83
C MET A 245 2.43 0.48 6.67
N PRO A 246 1.26 0.31 6.04
CA PRO A 246 0.71 -1.03 5.83
C PRO A 246 1.64 -1.95 5.04
N SER A 247 2.40 -1.42 4.08
CA SER A 247 3.36 -2.20 3.30
C SER A 247 4.53 -2.71 4.14
N ILE A 248 4.96 -1.96 5.16
CA ILE A 248 6.01 -2.34 6.10
C ILE A 248 5.50 -3.41 7.07
N THR A 249 4.28 -3.28 7.58
CA THR A 249 3.67 -4.27 8.47
C THR A 249 3.36 -5.58 7.76
N ALA A 250 3.03 -5.49 6.47
CA ALA A 250 2.71 -6.65 5.63
C ALA A 250 3.93 -7.54 5.33
N ALA A 251 5.14 -7.03 5.49
CA ALA A 251 6.36 -7.77 5.20
C ALA A 251 6.58 -9.00 6.11
N GLY A 252 5.78 -9.18 7.18
CA GLY A 252 5.91 -10.31 8.11
C GLY A 252 7.26 -10.38 8.83
N CYS A 253 8.02 -9.28 8.81
CA CYS A 253 9.32 -9.15 9.46
C CYS A 253 9.16 -8.91 10.96
N ASN A 254 10.15 -9.32 11.74
CA ASN A 254 10.18 -9.12 13.19
C ASN A 254 11.28 -8.15 13.65
N SER A 255 12.04 -7.61 12.71
CA SER A 255 13.17 -6.71 12.94
C SER A 255 13.45 -5.90 11.68
N ALA A 256 14.25 -4.86 11.79
CA ALA A 256 14.62 -4.05 10.63
C ALA A 256 16.10 -3.61 10.63
N VAL A 257 16.64 -3.51 9.44
CA VAL A 257 17.90 -2.84 9.12
C VAL A 257 17.59 -1.68 8.20
N ILE A 258 17.81 -0.47 8.67
CA ILE A 258 17.57 0.75 7.89
C ILE A 258 18.92 1.25 7.36
N VAL A 259 19.01 1.46 6.05
CA VAL A 259 20.24 1.90 5.39
C VAL A 259 20.12 3.36 4.99
N TYR A 260 20.96 4.18 5.61
CA TYR A 260 21.13 5.60 5.30
C TYR A 260 22.48 5.80 4.61
N ALA A 261 22.46 5.77 3.29
CA ALA A 261 23.62 5.88 2.44
C ALA A 261 23.51 7.05 1.45
N LYS A 262 24.62 7.48 0.92
CA LYS A 262 24.65 8.41 -0.22
C LYS A 262 24.07 7.69 -1.42
N GLN A 263 23.17 8.35 -2.13
CA GLN A 263 22.68 7.83 -3.40
C GLN A 263 23.67 8.19 -4.51
N ASP A 264 23.88 7.27 -5.45
CA ASP A 264 24.82 7.46 -6.57
C ASP A 264 24.48 8.68 -7.43
N ASN A 265 23.25 9.15 -7.40
CA ASN A 265 22.74 10.29 -8.17
C ASN A 265 22.71 11.64 -7.41
N PHE A 266 23.09 11.68 -6.13
CA PHE A 266 23.02 12.92 -5.32
C PHE A 266 24.01 14.01 -5.73
N SER A 267 25.03 13.69 -6.53
CA SER A 267 26.02 14.69 -7.01
C SER A 267 25.44 15.75 -7.96
N LEU A 268 24.22 15.57 -8.42
CA LEU A 268 23.55 16.45 -9.41
C LEU A 268 22.24 17.06 -8.91
N GLU A 269 21.86 16.84 -7.63
CA GLU A 269 20.54 17.22 -7.14
C GLU A 269 20.52 18.53 -6.32
N PRO A 270 19.43 19.32 -6.40
CA PRO A 270 19.26 20.52 -5.60
C PRO A 270 19.27 20.23 -4.09
N LYS A 271 19.76 21.18 -3.26
CA LYS A 271 19.78 21.08 -1.79
C LYS A 271 18.42 20.67 -1.17
N ASP A 272 17.32 20.96 -1.84
CA ASP A 272 15.96 20.64 -1.39
C ASP A 272 15.68 19.12 -1.34
N ASN A 273 16.30 18.34 -2.23
CA ASN A 273 16.11 16.88 -2.25
C ASN A 273 16.86 16.20 -1.10
N PHE A 274 18.03 16.71 -0.71
CA PHE A 274 18.76 16.21 0.46
C PHE A 274 17.96 16.40 1.76
N ILE A 275 17.31 17.56 1.93
CA ILE A 275 16.45 17.83 3.10
C ILE A 275 15.28 16.87 3.11
N LYS A 276 14.59 16.68 1.98
CA LYS A 276 13.47 15.74 1.85
C LYS A 276 13.86 14.28 2.11
N SER A 277 15.03 13.88 1.64
CA SER A 277 15.56 12.52 1.89
C SER A 277 15.79 12.29 3.39
N ARG A 278 16.37 13.28 4.07
CA ARG A 278 16.61 13.22 5.51
C ARG A 278 15.30 13.17 6.31
N GLU A 279 14.32 13.99 5.94
CA GLU A 279 12.99 13.99 6.55
C GLU A 279 12.28 12.63 6.33
N SER A 280 12.29 12.10 5.11
CA SER A 280 11.73 10.79 4.80
C SER A 280 12.39 9.68 5.62
N MET A 281 13.71 9.74 5.78
CA MET A 281 14.44 8.76 6.59
C MET A 281 14.06 8.85 8.09
N ILE A 282 13.89 10.04 8.63
CA ILE A 282 13.43 10.25 10.02
C ILE A 282 12.03 9.67 10.21
N HIS A 283 11.12 9.92 9.29
CA HIS A 283 9.77 9.37 9.32
C HIS A 283 9.78 7.85 9.24
N LEU A 284 10.60 7.28 8.36
CA LEU A 284 10.77 5.84 8.24
C LEU A 284 11.27 5.21 9.52
N VAL A 285 12.35 5.75 10.08
CA VAL A 285 12.94 5.22 11.33
C VAL A 285 11.93 5.31 12.46
N GLY A 286 11.18 6.41 12.58
CA GLY A 286 10.12 6.56 13.56
C GLY A 286 9.00 5.52 13.40
N ALA A 287 8.57 5.28 12.16
CA ALA A 287 7.54 4.30 11.83
C ALA A 287 7.99 2.87 12.17
N VAL A 288 9.19 2.50 11.74
CA VAL A 288 9.77 1.17 11.96
C VAL A 288 10.05 0.95 13.45
N SER A 289 10.44 2.00 14.20
CA SER A 289 10.61 1.93 15.66
C SER A 289 9.31 1.63 16.39
N ALA A 290 8.21 2.17 15.91
CA ALA A 290 6.88 1.88 16.49
C ALA A 290 6.45 0.42 16.25
N LEU A 291 6.94 -0.23 15.18
CA LEU A 291 6.62 -1.62 14.84
C LEU A 291 7.52 -2.65 15.54
N TYR A 292 8.83 -2.41 15.55
CA TYR A 292 9.82 -3.42 15.95
C TYR A 292 10.53 -3.10 17.27
N GLY A 293 10.23 -1.94 17.88
CA GLY A 293 10.81 -1.54 19.18
C GLY A 293 12.34 -1.41 19.10
N ASN A 294 13.03 -2.16 19.93
CA ASN A 294 14.50 -2.19 20.01
C ASN A 294 15.17 -3.15 18.99
N ARG A 295 14.40 -3.82 18.12
CA ARG A 295 14.93 -4.75 17.10
C ARG A 295 15.18 -4.03 15.77
N ILE A 296 15.84 -2.88 15.83
CA ILE A 296 16.14 -2.04 14.68
C ILE A 296 17.62 -1.69 14.72
N LEU A 297 18.29 -1.80 13.56
CA LEU A 297 19.65 -1.35 13.34
C LEU A 297 19.66 -0.28 12.24
N LEU A 298 20.27 0.88 12.53
CA LEU A 298 20.53 1.91 11.54
C LEU A 298 21.96 1.77 11.01
N LEU A 299 22.11 1.52 9.71
CA LEU A 299 23.38 1.57 9.01
C LEU A 299 23.52 2.96 8.39
N ARG A 300 24.51 3.72 8.82
CA ARG A 300 24.79 5.08 8.35
C ARG A 300 26.13 5.14 7.63
N GLU A 301 26.13 5.65 6.41
CA GLU A 301 27.38 5.89 5.69
C GLU A 301 28.17 7.04 6.33
N ARG A 302 29.46 6.87 6.47
CA ARG A 302 30.36 7.92 7.01
C ARG A 302 30.33 9.17 6.16
N GLY A 303 30.22 10.32 6.84
CA GLY A 303 30.12 11.63 6.20
C GLY A 303 28.68 12.10 5.95
N LEU A 304 27.67 11.29 6.30
CA LEU A 304 26.30 11.77 6.41
C LEU A 304 26.01 12.28 7.84
N ASP A 305 25.20 13.33 7.94
CA ASP A 305 24.75 13.88 9.21
C ASP A 305 23.97 12.84 10.02
N ARG A 306 24.05 12.96 11.36
CA ARG A 306 23.20 12.14 12.24
C ARG A 306 21.74 12.49 12.03
N LEU A 307 20.88 11.48 11.97
CA LEU A 307 19.43 11.66 11.86
C LEU A 307 18.84 12.17 13.18
N PHE A 308 19.39 11.73 14.29
CA PHE A 308 18.96 12.06 15.65
C PHE A 308 20.13 12.58 16.48
N GLN A 309 19.84 13.41 17.51
CA GLN A 309 20.87 13.98 18.39
C GLN A 309 21.37 13.02 19.45
N GLU A 310 20.60 11.98 19.80
CA GLU A 310 20.92 10.96 20.79
C GLU A 310 20.95 9.58 20.14
N ASP A 311 21.65 8.64 20.75
CA ASP A 311 21.73 7.25 20.31
C ASP A 311 20.45 6.49 20.69
N LEU A 312 19.31 6.97 20.20
CA LEU A 312 17.99 6.38 20.43
C LEU A 312 17.81 5.03 19.75
N ILE A 313 18.63 4.76 18.74
CA ILE A 313 18.58 3.53 17.95
C ILE A 313 20.01 3.05 17.73
N PRO A 314 20.28 1.74 17.91
CA PRO A 314 21.56 1.16 17.57
C PRO A 314 22.01 1.57 16.15
N THR A 315 23.09 2.31 16.06
CA THR A 315 23.60 2.85 14.80
C THR A 315 25.00 2.32 14.53
N MET A 316 25.19 1.76 13.36
CA MET A 316 26.48 1.32 12.84
C MET A 316 26.91 2.21 11.69
N GLU A 317 28.16 2.69 11.75
CA GLU A 317 28.75 3.45 10.66
C GLU A 317 29.53 2.53 9.72
N PHE A 318 29.33 2.74 8.42
CA PHE A 318 30.09 2.04 7.40
C PHE A 318 30.73 3.00 6.39
N SER A 319 31.72 2.49 5.68
CA SER A 319 32.36 3.17 4.55
C SER A 319 32.30 2.27 3.34
N GLY A 320 32.00 2.83 2.16
CA GLY A 320 31.89 2.08 0.90
C GLY A 320 33.15 1.27 0.52
N ASN A 321 34.30 1.57 1.14
CA ASN A 321 35.57 0.88 0.86
C ASN A 321 35.83 -0.35 1.78
N SER A 322 34.96 -0.67 2.74
CA SER A 322 35.17 -1.73 3.75
C SER A 322 33.97 -2.63 3.88
N MET A 323 33.49 -3.21 2.78
CA MET A 323 32.29 -4.05 2.75
C MET A 323 32.41 -5.33 3.58
N GLU A 324 33.59 -5.99 3.58
CA GLU A 324 33.80 -7.23 4.35
C GLU A 324 33.70 -6.99 5.87
N GLU A 325 34.27 -5.88 6.36
CA GLU A 325 34.16 -5.49 7.76
C GLU A 325 32.71 -5.19 8.16
N LEU A 326 31.93 -4.58 7.24
CA LEU A 326 30.52 -4.32 7.45
C LEU A 326 29.74 -5.62 7.63
N GLY A 327 29.96 -6.64 6.81
CA GLY A 327 29.27 -7.91 6.90
C GLY A 327 29.41 -8.58 8.27
N LEU A 328 30.65 -8.68 8.76
CA LEU A 328 30.91 -9.26 10.08
C LEU A 328 30.31 -8.45 11.21
N ALA A 329 30.42 -7.12 11.17
CA ALA A 329 29.85 -6.24 12.17
C ALA A 329 28.30 -6.27 12.14
N LEU A 330 27.71 -6.42 10.96
CA LEU A 330 26.27 -6.60 10.80
C LEU A 330 25.79 -7.88 11.48
N LEU A 331 26.43 -9.02 11.24
CA LEU A 331 26.08 -10.29 11.91
C LEU A 331 26.22 -10.19 13.43
N GLN A 332 27.30 -9.60 13.93
CA GLN A 332 27.49 -9.41 15.36
C GLN A 332 26.39 -8.54 15.98
N SER A 333 26.00 -7.46 15.29
CA SER A 333 24.91 -6.58 15.75
C SER A 333 23.56 -7.29 15.72
N LEU A 334 23.24 -8.00 14.65
CA LEU A 334 22.00 -8.77 14.55
C LEU A 334 21.91 -9.88 15.61
N HIS A 335 23.03 -10.53 15.93
CA HIS A 335 23.10 -11.52 16.98
C HIS A 335 22.96 -10.89 18.38
N SER A 336 23.65 -9.79 18.66
CA SER A 336 23.53 -9.08 19.95
C SER A 336 22.14 -8.53 20.23
N MET A 337 21.37 -8.26 19.20
CA MET A 337 19.98 -7.79 19.26
C MET A 337 18.98 -8.97 19.25
N GLU A 338 19.44 -10.20 19.34
CA GLU A 338 18.61 -11.43 19.32
C GLU A 338 17.71 -11.51 18.07
N ILE A 339 18.18 -10.94 16.95
CA ILE A 339 17.47 -10.97 15.66
C ILE A 339 17.77 -12.28 14.93
N ILE A 340 19.01 -12.77 15.05
CA ILE A 340 19.46 -14.03 14.47
C ILE A 340 20.10 -14.92 15.54
N GLU A 341 19.99 -16.23 15.36
CA GLU A 341 20.72 -17.23 16.13
C GLU A 341 21.87 -17.79 15.28
N ILE A 342 23.08 -17.76 15.80
CA ILE A 342 24.24 -18.38 15.14
C ILE A 342 24.44 -19.73 15.80
N HIS A 343 24.09 -20.81 15.09
CA HIS A 343 24.43 -22.17 15.52
C HIS A 343 25.88 -22.46 15.12
N ALA A 344 26.76 -22.63 16.12
CA ALA A 344 28.17 -22.99 15.93
C ALA A 344 28.31 -24.47 15.57
#